data_be52aa0e2bfbc269057bd0e9fd4d4e57
#
_entry.id   be52aa0e2bfbc269057bd0e9fd4d4e57
#
_cell.length_a   1.000
_cell.length_b   1.000
_cell.length_c   1.000
_cell.angle_alpha   90.00
_cell.angle_beta   90.00
_cell.angle_gamma   90.00
#
_symmetry.space_group_name_H-M   'P 1'
#
loop_
_entity.id
_entity.type
_entity.pdbx_description
1 polymer ?
#
loop_
_entity_poly.entity_id
_entity_poly.type
_entity_poly.pdbx_seq_one_letter_code
_entity_poly.pdbx_strand_id
1 'polypeptide(L)'
;MPLLQEGEKIKGTYEVERFLGEGAFAEVYRVRHRFLGRQAMKLFKRVGMTQDEIEEMLGEAILLSRIGHPNIVRVFDANIFETPNGIRGYFTMENVSGGSLDKFWRSFGANLIPIETTLDIMRQICRGLAVAHNEKPPIIHRDIKPQNILIGYEADGLRARVSDFGLAKKVNPMTLLATAAGTLGFKPPETFSKAKADSCAGDVWALGVTLYLMLTNRLPYEVDPALGWSNKKAFEKECVLPASLNMDVDAGLEKIVLRCLEMDPAKRYQNAKELLDVLGMWKKPSPSKESVPKKTGSSESKASLGAHSPVNQEEGQRLARLAIKKAKDEGRLFEAADIMEEAFNKSPSLREKYANQVRL
;
A
#
# COMPACT_ATOMS: atom_id res chain seq x y z
N MET A 1 -14.24 20.08 5.01
CA MET A 1 -13.19 20.55 5.96
C MET A 1 -12.80 19.36 6.82
N PRO A 2 -11.52 19.19 7.17
CA PRO A 2 -11.08 18.16 8.10
C PRO A 2 -11.80 18.26 9.46
N LEU A 3 -12.01 17.13 10.10
CA LEU A 3 -12.72 17.05 11.39
C LEU A 3 -11.89 17.60 12.56
N LEU A 4 -10.57 17.57 12.45
CA LEU A 4 -9.62 18.11 13.42
C LEU A 4 -8.72 19.15 12.76
N GLN A 5 -8.28 20.13 13.55
CA GLN A 5 -7.36 21.18 13.12
C GLN A 5 -5.94 20.91 13.63
N GLU A 6 -4.94 21.44 12.93
CA GLU A 6 -3.54 21.39 13.38
C GLU A 6 -3.40 22.13 14.73
N GLY A 7 -2.65 21.53 15.66
CA GLY A 7 -2.51 22.01 17.03
C GLY A 7 -3.62 21.57 17.98
N GLU A 8 -4.71 20.96 17.49
CA GLU A 8 -5.79 20.48 18.33
C GLU A 8 -5.33 19.34 19.25
N LYS A 9 -5.73 19.38 20.52
CA LYS A 9 -5.37 18.37 21.51
C LYS A 9 -6.53 17.42 21.78
N ILE A 10 -6.25 16.13 21.63
CA ILE A 10 -7.20 15.05 21.86
C ILE A 10 -6.88 14.38 23.18
N LYS A 11 -7.84 14.43 24.14
CA LYS A 11 -7.73 13.82 25.48
C LYS A 11 -6.48 14.23 26.26
N GLY A 12 -5.84 15.36 25.92
CA GLY A 12 -4.56 15.79 26.53
C GLY A 12 -3.35 14.89 26.23
N THR A 13 -3.55 13.86 25.40
CA THR A 13 -2.54 12.85 25.09
C THR A 13 -1.94 13.04 23.70
N TYR A 14 -2.75 13.45 22.73
CA TYR A 14 -2.34 13.62 21.34
C TYR A 14 -2.49 15.06 20.90
N GLU A 15 -1.55 15.55 20.10
CA GLU A 15 -1.61 16.83 19.41
C GLU A 15 -1.61 16.58 17.91
N VAL A 16 -2.57 17.14 17.20
CA VAL A 16 -2.69 16.99 15.73
C VAL A 16 -1.59 17.79 15.06
N GLU A 17 -0.70 17.11 14.31
CA GLU A 17 0.37 17.77 13.55
C GLU A 17 -0.08 18.14 12.14
N ARG A 18 -0.76 17.22 11.44
CA ARG A 18 -1.30 17.47 10.08
C ARG A 18 -2.33 16.42 9.66
N PHE A 19 -3.16 16.80 8.71
CA PHE A 19 -4.02 15.90 7.96
C PHE A 19 -3.20 15.07 6.96
N LEU A 20 -3.42 13.76 6.92
CA LEU A 20 -2.72 12.84 6.00
C LEU A 20 -3.61 12.40 4.83
N GLY A 21 -4.92 12.33 5.03
CA GLY A 21 -5.88 11.92 4.03
C GLY A 21 -7.19 11.47 4.60
N GLU A 22 -8.14 11.21 3.73
CA GLU A 22 -9.46 10.71 4.11
C GLU A 22 -9.87 9.50 3.28
N GLY A 23 -10.62 8.60 3.92
CA GLY A 23 -11.35 7.52 3.28
C GLY A 23 -12.86 7.73 3.45
N ALA A 24 -13.64 6.75 3.02
CA ALA A 24 -15.11 6.79 3.14
C ALA A 24 -15.59 6.96 4.58
N PHE A 25 -14.91 6.32 5.53
CA PHE A 25 -15.39 6.14 6.91
C PHE A 25 -14.57 6.88 7.94
N ALA A 26 -13.36 7.28 7.58
CA ALA A 26 -12.41 7.86 8.50
C ALA A 26 -11.52 8.89 7.83
N GLU A 27 -11.00 9.81 8.64
CA GLU A 27 -9.90 10.68 8.32
C GLU A 27 -8.64 10.18 9.03
N VAL A 28 -7.49 10.39 8.42
CA VAL A 28 -6.20 10.00 8.99
C VAL A 28 -5.38 11.26 9.23
N TYR A 29 -4.84 11.36 10.43
CA TYR A 29 -4.02 12.47 10.88
C TYR A 29 -2.67 11.98 11.36
N ARG A 30 -1.62 12.74 11.14
CA ARG A 30 -0.40 12.60 11.90
C ARG A 30 -0.58 13.32 13.22
N VAL A 31 -0.37 12.60 14.31
CA VAL A 31 -0.47 13.14 15.67
C VAL A 31 0.84 12.90 16.42
N ARG A 32 1.10 13.77 17.37
CA ARG A 32 2.20 13.60 18.33
C ARG A 32 1.62 13.11 19.67
N HIS A 33 1.97 11.90 20.04
CA HIS A 33 1.66 11.40 21.37
C HIS A 33 2.61 12.05 22.40
N ARG A 34 2.08 12.44 23.56
CA ARG A 34 2.79 13.16 24.61
C ARG A 34 4.13 12.54 24.99
N PHE A 35 4.25 11.20 24.99
CA PHE A 35 5.45 10.45 25.42
C PHE A 35 6.04 9.56 24.32
N LEU A 36 5.22 9.06 23.38
CA LEU A 36 5.61 8.01 22.43
C LEU A 36 5.98 8.56 21.04
N GLY A 37 6.02 9.88 20.87
CA GLY A 37 6.37 10.49 19.60
C GLY A 37 5.25 10.46 18.56
N ARG A 38 5.61 10.45 17.28
CA ARG A 38 4.67 10.55 16.16
C ARG A 38 3.93 9.26 15.91
N GLN A 39 2.62 9.39 15.70
CA GLN A 39 1.70 8.30 15.35
C GLN A 39 0.77 8.75 14.23
N ALA A 40 0.15 7.81 13.54
CA ALA A 40 -1.01 8.07 12.69
C ALA A 40 -2.29 7.80 13.49
N MET A 41 -3.24 8.73 13.49
CA MET A 41 -4.54 8.57 14.12
C MET A 41 -5.60 8.44 13.03
N LYS A 42 -6.38 7.35 13.08
CA LYS A 42 -7.54 7.13 12.22
C LYS A 42 -8.79 7.46 13.00
N LEU A 43 -9.46 8.55 12.62
CA LEU A 43 -10.65 9.09 13.25
C LEU A 43 -11.88 8.77 12.41
N PHE A 44 -12.87 8.11 12.99
CA PHE A 44 -14.10 7.77 12.29
C PHE A 44 -15.01 9.00 12.09
N LYS A 45 -15.56 9.13 10.88
CA LYS A 45 -16.44 10.25 10.49
C LYS A 45 -17.82 10.17 11.14
N ARG A 46 -18.32 8.97 11.42
CA ARG A 46 -19.64 8.75 11.99
C ARG A 46 -19.68 9.24 13.44
N VAL A 47 -20.75 9.95 13.79
CA VAL A 47 -21.06 10.44 15.14
C VAL A 47 -22.33 9.81 15.66
N GLY A 48 -22.54 9.88 16.99
CA GLY A 48 -23.77 9.37 17.63
C GLY A 48 -23.93 7.86 17.56
N MET A 49 -22.82 7.15 17.47
CA MET A 49 -22.80 5.68 17.53
C MET A 49 -23.04 5.19 18.96
N THR A 50 -23.73 4.06 19.08
CA THR A 50 -23.80 3.34 20.35
C THR A 50 -22.43 2.78 20.73
N GLN A 51 -22.24 2.37 21.96
CA GLN A 51 -20.99 1.76 22.42
C GLN A 51 -20.67 0.51 21.60
N ASP A 52 -21.67 -0.34 21.36
CA ASP A 52 -21.51 -1.57 20.56
C ASP A 52 -21.06 -1.27 19.12
N GLU A 53 -21.63 -0.24 18.49
CA GLU A 53 -21.21 0.19 17.14
C GLU A 53 -19.78 0.70 17.12
N ILE A 54 -19.35 1.40 18.18
CA ILE A 54 -17.95 1.87 18.31
C ILE A 54 -17.00 0.69 18.52
N GLU A 55 -17.34 -0.23 19.44
CA GLU A 55 -16.54 -1.44 19.68
C GLU A 55 -16.45 -2.29 18.42
N GLU A 56 -17.53 -2.37 17.67
CA GLU A 56 -17.55 -3.01 16.38
C GLU A 56 -16.63 -2.33 15.36
N MET A 57 -16.61 -1.02 15.28
CA MET A 57 -15.69 -0.27 14.41
C MET A 57 -14.23 -0.37 14.86
N LEU A 58 -13.98 -0.38 16.16
CA LEU A 58 -12.65 -0.58 16.73
C LEU A 58 -12.19 -2.03 16.66
N GLY A 59 -13.06 -2.97 16.33
CA GLY A 59 -12.75 -4.40 16.21
C GLY A 59 -11.59 -4.70 15.27
N GLU A 60 -11.39 -3.90 14.22
CA GLU A 60 -10.20 -3.98 13.38
C GLU A 60 -8.92 -3.65 14.15
N ALA A 61 -8.92 -2.54 14.90
CA ALA A 61 -7.78 -2.14 15.70
C ALA A 61 -7.43 -3.19 16.76
N ILE A 62 -8.47 -3.74 17.41
CA ILE A 62 -8.32 -4.82 18.41
C ILE A 62 -7.74 -6.08 17.75
N LEU A 63 -8.19 -6.41 16.54
CA LEU A 63 -7.68 -7.55 15.78
C LEU A 63 -6.21 -7.36 15.43
N LEU A 64 -5.85 -6.20 14.88
CA LEU A 64 -4.48 -5.86 14.50
C LEU A 64 -3.53 -5.77 15.70
N SER A 65 -4.02 -5.32 16.86
CA SER A 65 -3.18 -5.24 18.07
C SER A 65 -2.67 -6.61 18.55
N ARG A 66 -3.36 -7.69 18.15
CA ARG A 66 -2.98 -9.08 18.48
C ARG A 66 -1.94 -9.65 17.53
N ILE A 67 -1.80 -9.07 16.34
CA ILE A 67 -0.87 -9.56 15.33
C ILE A 67 0.39 -8.68 15.33
N GLY A 68 1.42 -9.11 16.05
CA GLY A 68 2.73 -8.44 16.06
C GLY A 68 3.61 -8.93 14.90
N HIS A 69 3.57 -8.27 13.74
CA HIS A 69 4.41 -8.64 12.59
C HIS A 69 4.99 -7.39 11.88
N PRO A 70 6.28 -7.39 11.48
CA PRO A 70 6.94 -6.22 10.88
C PRO A 70 6.33 -5.77 9.55
N ASN A 71 5.56 -6.62 8.87
CA ASN A 71 4.87 -6.27 7.62
C ASN A 71 3.37 -6.03 7.82
N ILE A 72 2.93 -5.78 9.06
CA ILE A 72 1.58 -5.32 9.40
C ILE A 72 1.72 -4.04 10.21
N VAL A 73 0.90 -3.04 9.92
CA VAL A 73 0.89 -1.77 10.66
C VAL A 73 0.53 -2.03 12.12
N ARG A 74 1.40 -1.58 13.03
CA ARG A 74 1.19 -1.76 14.47
C ARG A 74 0.17 -0.76 14.99
N VAL A 75 -0.84 -1.23 15.72
CA VAL A 75 -1.80 -0.42 16.46
C VAL A 75 -1.29 -0.19 17.88
N PHE A 76 -1.42 1.03 18.40
CA PHE A 76 -0.95 1.42 19.73
C PHE A 76 -2.08 1.65 20.73
N ASP A 77 -3.17 2.31 20.29
CA ASP A 77 -4.30 2.67 21.14
C ASP A 77 -5.60 2.67 20.33
N ALA A 78 -6.72 2.38 20.99
CA ALA A 78 -8.06 2.49 20.42
C ALA A 78 -9.00 3.08 21.49
N ASN A 79 -9.67 4.18 21.16
CA ASN A 79 -10.43 4.93 22.14
C ASN A 79 -11.54 5.77 21.48
N ILE A 80 -12.31 6.45 22.32
CA ILE A 80 -13.35 7.40 21.93
C ILE A 80 -13.03 8.79 22.46
N PHE A 81 -13.55 9.82 21.80
CA PHE A 81 -13.57 11.17 22.37
C PHE A 81 -14.86 11.91 21.99
N GLU A 82 -15.24 12.83 22.83
CA GLU A 82 -16.42 13.66 22.66
C GLU A 82 -16.11 14.85 21.77
N THR A 83 -17.01 15.14 20.86
CA THR A 83 -17.01 16.33 20.02
C THR A 83 -18.33 17.07 20.20
N PRO A 84 -18.45 18.36 19.80
CA PRO A 84 -19.73 19.09 19.83
C PRO A 84 -20.86 18.36 19.09
N ASN A 85 -20.52 17.50 18.12
CA ASN A 85 -21.47 16.76 17.28
C ASN A 85 -21.73 15.33 17.78
N GLY A 86 -21.18 14.93 18.93
CA GLY A 86 -21.31 13.60 19.52
C GLY A 86 -20.00 12.83 19.62
N ILE A 87 -20.08 11.59 20.09
CA ILE A 87 -18.94 10.72 20.34
C ILE A 87 -18.39 10.17 19.02
N ARG A 88 -17.04 10.14 18.89
CA ARG A 88 -16.31 9.54 17.77
C ARG A 88 -15.32 8.51 18.29
N GLY A 89 -15.22 7.37 17.59
CA GLY A 89 -14.15 6.42 17.79
C GLY A 89 -12.88 6.82 17.00
N TYR A 90 -11.72 6.48 17.56
CA TYR A 90 -10.44 6.57 16.87
C TYR A 90 -9.51 5.46 17.31
N PHE A 91 -8.50 5.18 16.50
CA PHE A 91 -7.36 4.43 16.96
C PHE A 91 -6.06 5.06 16.45
N THR A 92 -4.96 4.78 17.15
CA THR A 92 -3.64 5.23 16.75
C THR A 92 -2.78 4.06 16.33
N MET A 93 -1.94 4.31 15.35
CA MET A 93 -1.09 3.30 14.75
C MET A 93 0.26 3.89 14.37
N GLU A 94 1.16 3.02 13.96
CA GLU A 94 2.47 3.39 13.45
C GLU A 94 2.35 4.41 12.32
N ASN A 95 3.14 5.50 12.41
CA ASN A 95 3.26 6.48 11.34
C ASN A 95 4.32 6.02 10.35
N VAL A 96 3.91 5.51 9.19
CA VAL A 96 4.80 5.05 8.13
C VAL A 96 5.09 6.21 7.18
N SER A 97 6.33 6.68 7.13
CA SER A 97 6.72 7.96 6.51
C SER A 97 6.72 7.97 4.98
N GLY A 98 6.89 6.83 4.33
CA GLY A 98 6.98 6.75 2.85
C GLY A 98 5.64 6.79 2.12
N GLY A 99 4.51 6.77 2.86
CA GLY A 99 3.18 6.80 2.27
C GLY A 99 2.70 5.45 1.74
N SER A 100 1.67 5.45 0.90
CA SER A 100 1.10 4.23 0.33
C SER A 100 1.89 3.69 -0.86
N LEU A 101 1.73 2.39 -1.15
CA LEU A 101 2.26 1.76 -2.36
C LEU A 101 1.69 2.42 -3.63
N ASP A 102 0.47 2.97 -3.59
CA ASP A 102 -0.11 3.75 -4.70
C ASP A 102 0.74 4.99 -5.00
N LYS A 103 1.15 5.75 -3.98
CA LYS A 103 2.05 6.89 -4.14
C LYS A 103 3.43 6.44 -4.62
N PHE A 104 3.95 5.35 -4.06
CA PHE A 104 5.23 4.77 -4.47
C PHE A 104 5.20 4.34 -5.94
N TRP A 105 4.19 3.58 -6.36
CA TRP A 105 4.00 3.18 -7.75
C TRP A 105 3.89 4.38 -8.70
N ARG A 106 3.03 5.35 -8.39
CA ARG A 106 2.87 6.57 -9.20
C ARG A 106 4.14 7.40 -9.31
N SER A 107 5.05 7.29 -8.35
CA SER A 107 6.33 8.01 -8.38
C SER A 107 7.27 7.55 -9.50
N PHE A 108 7.03 6.38 -10.09
CA PHE A 108 7.75 5.89 -11.28
C PHE A 108 7.24 6.50 -12.59
N GLY A 109 6.07 7.15 -12.57
CA GLY A 109 5.46 7.76 -13.76
C GLY A 109 5.14 6.72 -14.84
N ALA A 110 5.71 6.90 -16.03
CA ALA A 110 5.56 5.96 -17.14
C ALA A 110 6.50 4.74 -17.03
N ASN A 111 7.52 4.79 -16.16
CA ASN A 111 8.45 3.69 -15.98
C ASN A 111 7.82 2.57 -15.13
N LEU A 112 8.25 1.35 -15.39
CA LEU A 112 7.88 0.20 -14.57
C LEU A 112 8.76 0.14 -13.32
N ILE A 113 8.18 -0.35 -12.21
CA ILE A 113 8.96 -0.67 -11.01
C ILE A 113 9.86 -1.86 -11.35
N PRO A 114 11.16 -1.85 -10.97
CA PRO A 114 12.03 -3.00 -11.17
C PRO A 114 11.43 -4.29 -10.58
N ILE A 115 11.53 -5.40 -11.31
CA ILE A 115 10.93 -6.69 -10.90
C ILE A 115 11.38 -7.09 -9.49
N GLU A 116 12.66 -6.97 -9.18
CA GLU A 116 13.18 -7.35 -7.86
C GLU A 116 12.55 -6.52 -6.74
N THR A 117 12.38 -5.19 -6.95
CA THR A 117 11.69 -4.31 -6.00
C THR A 117 10.23 -4.72 -5.85
N THR A 118 9.55 -4.98 -6.97
CA THR A 118 8.16 -5.47 -7.00
C THR A 118 8.01 -6.76 -6.20
N LEU A 119 8.87 -7.73 -6.44
CA LEU A 119 8.81 -9.03 -5.77
C LEU A 119 9.21 -8.95 -4.29
N ASP A 120 10.15 -8.07 -3.93
CA ASP A 120 10.49 -7.87 -2.52
C ASP A 120 9.30 -7.28 -1.75
N ILE A 121 8.64 -6.26 -2.29
CA ILE A 121 7.40 -5.70 -1.73
C ILE A 121 6.33 -6.79 -1.59
N MET A 122 6.09 -7.58 -2.63
CA MET A 122 5.07 -8.64 -2.61
C MET A 122 5.38 -9.73 -1.59
N ARG A 123 6.64 -10.16 -1.49
CA ARG A 123 7.06 -11.12 -0.46
C ARG A 123 6.83 -10.59 0.95
N GLN A 124 7.10 -9.31 1.19
CA GLN A 124 6.88 -8.67 2.48
C GLN A 124 5.39 -8.63 2.83
N ILE A 125 4.53 -8.23 1.90
CA ILE A 125 3.07 -8.23 2.07
C ILE A 125 2.57 -9.64 2.37
N CYS A 126 3.01 -10.63 1.59
CA CYS A 126 2.63 -12.03 1.79
C CYS A 126 3.08 -12.58 3.16
N ARG A 127 4.26 -12.17 3.69
CA ARG A 127 4.69 -12.55 5.05
C ARG A 127 3.69 -12.06 6.10
N GLY A 128 3.27 -10.80 6.03
CA GLY A 128 2.27 -10.25 6.96
C GLY A 128 0.93 -10.96 6.85
N LEU A 129 0.41 -11.10 5.64
CA LEU A 129 -0.88 -11.76 5.41
C LEU A 129 -0.85 -13.25 5.75
N ALA A 130 0.27 -13.95 5.57
CA ALA A 130 0.39 -15.36 5.93
C ALA A 130 0.17 -15.58 7.43
N VAL A 131 0.62 -14.66 8.29
CA VAL A 131 0.33 -14.73 9.74
C VAL A 131 -1.16 -14.56 9.98
N ALA A 132 -1.80 -13.57 9.37
CA ALA A 132 -3.24 -13.33 9.52
C ALA A 132 -4.08 -14.51 9.00
N HIS A 133 -3.73 -15.07 7.84
CA HIS A 133 -4.42 -16.23 7.25
C HIS A 133 -4.24 -17.53 8.06
N ASN A 134 -3.19 -17.63 8.89
CA ASN A 134 -2.94 -18.80 9.74
C ASN A 134 -3.68 -18.75 11.08
N GLU A 135 -4.30 -17.62 11.43
CA GLU A 135 -5.12 -17.49 12.64
C GLU A 135 -6.34 -18.42 12.60
N LYS A 136 -6.90 -18.71 13.76
CA LYS A 136 -8.09 -19.58 13.89
C LYS A 136 -9.21 -18.85 14.63
N PRO A 137 -10.26 -18.43 13.93
CA PRO A 137 -10.49 -18.51 12.49
C PRO A 137 -9.55 -17.59 11.69
N PRO A 138 -9.29 -17.88 10.39
CA PRO A 138 -8.45 -17.05 9.54
C PRO A 138 -8.91 -15.59 9.50
N ILE A 139 -7.96 -14.68 9.58
CA ILE A 139 -8.20 -13.25 9.44
C ILE A 139 -8.01 -12.87 7.98
N ILE A 140 -9.09 -12.55 7.32
CA ILE A 140 -9.14 -12.17 5.90
C ILE A 140 -9.12 -10.66 5.81
N HIS A 141 -8.27 -10.10 4.96
CA HIS A 141 -8.12 -8.65 4.82
C HIS A 141 -9.27 -8.01 4.05
N ARG A 142 -9.75 -8.60 2.96
CA ARG A 142 -10.87 -8.17 2.12
C ARG A 142 -10.71 -6.92 1.28
N ASP A 143 -9.68 -6.12 1.53
CA ASP A 143 -9.46 -4.85 0.82
C ASP A 143 -7.98 -4.60 0.51
N ILE A 144 -7.27 -5.65 0.05
CA ILE A 144 -5.89 -5.52 -0.43
C ILE A 144 -5.90 -4.68 -1.69
N LYS A 145 -5.12 -3.60 -1.66
CA LYS A 145 -4.88 -2.68 -2.78
C LYS A 145 -3.68 -1.79 -2.46
N PRO A 146 -3.07 -1.12 -3.44
CA PRO A 146 -1.90 -0.26 -3.21
C PRO A 146 -2.10 0.85 -2.16
N GLN A 147 -3.34 1.35 -1.99
CA GLN A 147 -3.65 2.39 -1.00
C GLN A 147 -3.54 1.88 0.45
N ASN A 148 -3.79 0.58 0.67
CA ASN A 148 -3.78 -0.08 1.99
C ASN A 148 -2.44 -0.78 2.29
N ILE A 149 -1.42 -0.54 1.49
CA ILE A 149 -0.06 -1.02 1.70
C ILE A 149 0.81 0.21 1.90
N LEU A 150 1.46 0.32 3.05
CA LEU A 150 2.32 1.44 3.39
C LEU A 150 3.78 1.07 3.16
N ILE A 151 4.54 2.01 2.61
CA ILE A 151 5.97 1.87 2.33
C ILE A 151 6.75 2.72 3.34
N GLY A 152 7.60 2.08 4.12
CA GLY A 152 8.56 2.72 5.00
C GLY A 152 9.99 2.48 4.51
N TYR A 153 10.94 3.22 5.09
CA TYR A 153 12.35 3.03 4.84
C TYR A 153 13.03 2.83 6.19
N GLU A 154 13.65 1.68 6.35
CA GLU A 154 14.38 1.27 7.55
C GLU A 154 15.87 1.14 7.26
N ALA A 155 16.67 0.85 8.28
CA ALA A 155 18.12 0.73 8.11
C ALA A 155 18.52 -0.39 7.14
N ASP A 156 17.69 -1.42 7.00
CA ASP A 156 17.86 -2.57 6.10
C ASP A 156 17.17 -2.39 4.73
N GLY A 157 16.56 -1.23 4.48
CA GLY A 157 15.95 -0.90 3.18
C GLY A 157 14.45 -0.63 3.24
N LEU A 158 13.78 -0.88 2.11
CA LEU A 158 12.35 -0.69 1.96
C LEU A 158 11.55 -1.69 2.79
N ARG A 159 10.58 -1.20 3.57
CA ARG A 159 9.66 -2.00 4.37
C ARG A 159 8.22 -1.76 3.95
N ALA A 160 7.56 -2.82 3.45
CA ALA A 160 6.13 -2.80 3.15
C ALA A 160 5.32 -3.29 4.34
N ARG A 161 4.23 -2.60 4.66
CA ARG A 161 3.29 -2.94 5.74
C ARG A 161 1.86 -2.91 5.24
N VAL A 162 1.11 -3.94 5.58
CA VAL A 162 -0.34 -4.01 5.31
C VAL A 162 -1.08 -3.24 6.40
N SER A 163 -2.00 -2.36 6.00
CA SER A 163 -2.89 -1.58 6.86
C SER A 163 -4.35 -1.85 6.52
N ASP A 164 -5.27 -1.38 7.35
CA ASP A 164 -6.72 -1.38 7.07
C ASP A 164 -7.35 -2.77 6.88
N PHE A 165 -7.04 -3.69 7.80
CA PHE A 165 -7.71 -5.00 7.84
C PHE A 165 -9.20 -4.87 8.19
N GLY A 166 -10.05 -5.54 7.46
CA GLY A 166 -11.40 -5.89 7.87
C GLY A 166 -12.49 -4.82 7.83
N LEU A 167 -12.19 -3.54 7.55
CA LEU A 167 -13.18 -2.45 7.46
C LEU A 167 -14.30 -2.72 6.44
N ALA A 168 -14.02 -3.52 5.41
CA ALA A 168 -14.96 -3.79 4.33
C ALA A 168 -16.17 -4.66 4.76
N LYS A 169 -16.12 -5.35 5.91
CA LYS A 169 -17.19 -6.30 6.31
C LYS A 169 -18.46 -5.61 6.78
N LYS A 170 -18.39 -4.36 7.22
CA LYS A 170 -19.45 -3.67 7.98
C LYS A 170 -20.09 -2.52 7.26
N VAL A 171 -19.75 -2.35 5.99
CA VAL A 171 -20.23 -1.23 5.20
C VAL A 171 -21.46 -1.63 4.42
N ASN A 172 -22.50 -0.80 4.51
CA ASN A 172 -23.65 -0.90 3.62
C ASN A 172 -23.16 -0.97 2.16
N PRO A 173 -23.60 -1.96 1.35
CA PRO A 173 -23.22 -2.09 -0.05
C PRO A 173 -23.33 -0.78 -0.88
N MET A 174 -24.29 0.07 -0.54
CA MET A 174 -24.49 1.38 -1.19
C MET A 174 -23.34 2.36 -0.90
N THR A 175 -22.73 2.30 0.27
CA THR A 175 -21.61 3.18 0.64
C THR A 175 -20.29 2.68 0.01
N LEU A 176 -20.16 1.37 -0.20
CA LEU A 176 -19.08 0.77 -0.99
C LEU A 176 -19.08 1.27 -2.45
N LEU A 177 -20.25 1.50 -3.03
CA LEU A 177 -20.38 2.03 -4.40
C LEU A 177 -19.87 3.47 -4.50
N ALA A 178 -20.11 4.32 -3.50
CA ALA A 178 -19.69 5.72 -3.51
C ALA A 178 -18.16 5.91 -3.42
N THR A 179 -17.43 4.93 -2.88
CA THR A 179 -15.97 4.94 -2.78
C THR A 179 -15.27 4.06 -3.81
N ALA A 180 -16.05 3.46 -4.72
CA ALA A 180 -15.68 2.26 -5.47
C ALA A 180 -14.80 2.49 -6.69
N ALA A 181 -14.64 3.72 -7.21
CA ALA A 181 -14.00 3.96 -8.51
C ALA A 181 -12.58 3.34 -8.64
N GLY A 182 -11.82 3.24 -7.54
CA GLY A 182 -10.48 2.61 -7.55
C GLY A 182 -10.42 1.25 -6.87
N THR A 183 -11.45 0.87 -6.10
CA THR A 183 -11.43 -0.34 -5.25
C THR A 183 -11.99 -1.58 -5.95
N LEU A 184 -12.97 -1.41 -6.85
CA LEU A 184 -13.65 -2.53 -7.51
C LEU A 184 -12.70 -3.37 -8.38
N GLY A 185 -11.70 -2.76 -8.99
CA GLY A 185 -10.71 -3.46 -9.82
C GLY A 185 -9.86 -4.49 -9.07
N PHE A 186 -9.80 -4.41 -7.72
CA PHE A 186 -9.08 -5.36 -6.87
C PHE A 186 -9.97 -6.45 -6.27
N LYS A 187 -11.30 -6.32 -6.39
CA LYS A 187 -12.25 -7.31 -5.85
C LYS A 187 -12.26 -8.57 -6.71
N PRO A 188 -12.28 -9.76 -6.08
CA PRO A 188 -12.35 -11.01 -6.82
C PRO A 188 -13.74 -11.20 -7.46
N PRO A 189 -13.83 -11.91 -8.61
CA PRO A 189 -15.05 -12.05 -9.39
C PRO A 189 -16.21 -12.70 -8.61
N GLU A 190 -15.92 -13.60 -7.69
CA GLU A 190 -16.93 -14.24 -6.83
C GLU A 190 -17.66 -13.23 -5.93
N THR A 191 -17.03 -12.11 -5.59
CA THR A 191 -17.66 -11.04 -4.79
C THR A 191 -18.87 -10.42 -5.51
N PHE A 192 -18.85 -10.42 -6.85
CA PHE A 192 -19.94 -9.91 -7.67
C PHE A 192 -21.09 -10.92 -7.85
N SER A 193 -20.92 -12.14 -7.35
CA SER A 193 -21.88 -13.25 -7.56
C SER A 193 -22.52 -13.78 -6.30
N LYS A 194 -21.85 -13.70 -5.13
CA LYS A 194 -22.28 -14.30 -3.87
C LYS A 194 -22.10 -13.33 -2.71
N ALA A 195 -23.11 -13.18 -1.88
CA ALA A 195 -23.11 -12.27 -0.73
C ALA A 195 -22.08 -12.61 0.38
N LYS A 196 -21.44 -13.78 0.34
CA LYS A 196 -20.43 -14.24 1.32
C LYS A 196 -19.29 -14.95 0.59
N ALA A 197 -18.45 -14.18 -0.08
CA ALA A 197 -17.32 -14.71 -0.85
C ALA A 197 -15.95 -14.37 -0.21
N ASP A 198 -15.94 -14.01 1.08
CA ASP A 198 -14.70 -13.69 1.78
C ASP A 198 -13.87 -14.95 2.01
N SER A 199 -12.66 -14.98 1.48
CA SER A 199 -11.73 -16.09 1.64
C SER A 199 -10.29 -15.62 1.54
N CYS A 200 -9.34 -16.39 2.08
CA CYS A 200 -7.91 -16.12 1.86
C CYS A 200 -7.54 -16.15 0.37
N ALA A 201 -8.21 -16.99 -0.44
CA ALA A 201 -8.05 -17.01 -1.89
C ALA A 201 -8.59 -15.73 -2.57
N GLY A 202 -9.54 -15.01 -1.94
CA GLY A 202 -9.98 -13.68 -2.35
C GLY A 202 -8.90 -12.62 -2.13
N ASP A 203 -8.18 -12.67 -1.00
CA ASP A 203 -7.02 -11.81 -0.77
C ASP A 203 -5.88 -12.13 -1.74
N VAL A 204 -5.68 -13.41 -2.10
CA VAL A 204 -4.70 -13.83 -3.12
C VAL A 204 -5.03 -13.23 -4.49
N TRP A 205 -6.29 -13.18 -4.89
CA TRP A 205 -6.70 -12.46 -6.10
C TRP A 205 -6.25 -11.00 -6.05
N ALA A 206 -6.55 -10.29 -4.97
CA ALA A 206 -6.21 -8.88 -4.81
C ALA A 206 -4.68 -8.65 -4.81
N LEU A 207 -3.90 -9.59 -4.24
CA LEU A 207 -2.45 -9.63 -4.37
C LEU A 207 -2.01 -9.81 -5.82
N GLY A 208 -2.66 -10.70 -6.56
CA GLY A 208 -2.42 -10.93 -8.00
C GLY A 208 -2.66 -9.68 -8.83
N VAL A 209 -3.78 -8.97 -8.58
CA VAL A 209 -4.08 -7.69 -9.23
C VAL A 209 -3.03 -6.63 -8.88
N THR A 210 -2.62 -6.55 -7.61
CA THR A 210 -1.58 -5.60 -7.18
C THR A 210 -0.24 -5.91 -7.84
N LEU A 211 0.15 -7.18 -7.89
CA LEU A 211 1.38 -7.62 -8.58
C LEU A 211 1.34 -7.32 -10.07
N TYR A 212 0.22 -7.65 -10.73
CA TYR A 212 0.01 -7.33 -12.15
C TYR A 212 0.16 -5.83 -12.41
N LEU A 213 -0.50 -4.98 -11.60
CA LEU A 213 -0.42 -3.52 -11.72
C LEU A 213 1.02 -3.02 -11.58
N MET A 214 1.78 -3.52 -10.60
CA MET A 214 3.16 -3.11 -10.37
C MET A 214 4.09 -3.53 -11.51
N LEU A 215 3.81 -4.66 -12.17
CA LEU A 215 4.60 -5.18 -13.29
C LEU A 215 4.27 -4.52 -14.62
N THR A 216 3.03 -4.00 -14.80
CA THR A 216 2.54 -3.60 -16.13
C THR A 216 2.01 -2.17 -16.21
N ASN A 217 1.88 -1.46 -15.10
CA ASN A 217 1.19 -0.17 -14.98
C ASN A 217 -0.29 -0.21 -15.42
N ARG A 218 -0.91 -1.40 -15.51
CA ARG A 218 -2.30 -1.60 -15.90
C ARG A 218 -3.01 -2.55 -14.95
N LEU A 219 -4.33 -2.42 -14.86
CA LEU A 219 -5.17 -3.44 -14.21
C LEU A 219 -5.40 -4.61 -15.17
N PRO A 220 -5.50 -5.87 -14.65
CA PRO A 220 -5.75 -7.04 -15.49
C PRO A 220 -7.16 -7.03 -16.12
N TYR A 221 -8.12 -6.39 -15.44
CA TYR A 221 -9.51 -6.26 -15.88
C TYR A 221 -9.99 -4.82 -15.69
N GLU A 222 -10.67 -4.29 -16.70
CA GLU A 222 -11.29 -2.98 -16.65
C GLU A 222 -12.69 -3.11 -16.05
N VAL A 223 -12.83 -2.72 -14.80
CA VAL A 223 -14.09 -2.70 -14.07
C VAL A 223 -14.67 -1.28 -14.14
N ASP A 224 -15.90 -1.14 -14.65
CA ASP A 224 -16.60 0.14 -14.70
C ASP A 224 -17.26 0.45 -13.35
N PRO A 225 -16.82 1.50 -12.62
CA PRO A 225 -17.42 1.87 -11.35
C PRO A 225 -18.93 2.17 -11.43
N ALA A 226 -19.41 2.67 -12.57
CA ALA A 226 -20.81 3.00 -12.79
C ALA A 226 -21.72 1.76 -12.79
N LEU A 227 -21.18 0.60 -13.19
CA LEU A 227 -21.92 -0.67 -13.19
C LEU A 227 -21.96 -1.35 -11.82
N GLY A 228 -21.19 -0.88 -10.84
CA GLY A 228 -21.14 -1.42 -9.48
C GLY A 228 -21.01 -2.95 -9.49
N TRP A 229 -21.94 -3.65 -8.85
CA TRP A 229 -21.96 -5.11 -8.76
C TRP A 229 -22.33 -5.85 -10.05
N SER A 230 -22.70 -5.12 -11.11
CA SER A 230 -23.06 -5.71 -12.42
C SER A 230 -21.83 -5.94 -13.32
N ASN A 231 -20.63 -5.79 -12.79
CA ASN A 231 -19.35 -5.90 -13.54
C ASN A 231 -18.93 -7.31 -13.96
N LYS A 232 -19.79 -8.34 -13.84
CA LYS A 232 -19.44 -9.72 -14.23
C LYS A 232 -18.82 -9.82 -15.61
N LYS A 233 -19.35 -9.05 -16.57
CA LYS A 233 -18.85 -9.02 -17.95
C LYS A 233 -17.40 -8.53 -18.09
N ALA A 234 -16.89 -7.77 -17.13
CA ALA A 234 -15.49 -7.35 -17.14
C ALA A 234 -14.52 -8.53 -17.08
N PHE A 235 -14.93 -9.62 -16.43
CA PHE A 235 -14.14 -10.84 -16.25
C PHE A 235 -14.34 -11.89 -17.35
N GLU A 236 -15.22 -11.64 -18.32
CA GLU A 236 -15.39 -12.52 -19.49
C GLU A 236 -14.30 -12.28 -20.56
N LYS A 237 -13.60 -11.13 -20.48
CA LYS A 237 -12.45 -10.83 -21.34
C LYS A 237 -11.22 -11.55 -20.84
N GLU A 238 -10.41 -12.05 -21.75
CA GLU A 238 -9.10 -12.60 -21.39
C GLU A 238 -8.19 -11.52 -20.82
N CYS A 239 -7.46 -11.89 -19.77
CA CYS A 239 -6.43 -11.05 -19.19
C CYS A 239 -5.26 -10.90 -20.19
N VAL A 240 -4.82 -9.68 -20.44
CA VAL A 240 -3.61 -9.45 -21.25
C VAL A 240 -2.41 -10.04 -20.51
N LEU A 241 -1.58 -10.80 -21.21
CA LEU A 241 -0.42 -11.47 -20.60
C LEU A 241 0.58 -10.42 -20.07
N PRO A 242 1.04 -10.51 -18.81
CA PRO A 242 2.05 -9.60 -18.26
C PRO A 242 3.30 -9.48 -19.14
N ALA A 243 3.80 -10.59 -19.70
CA ALA A 243 4.99 -10.61 -20.54
C ALA A 243 4.82 -9.83 -21.86
N SER A 244 3.60 -9.65 -22.36
CA SER A 244 3.33 -8.83 -23.55
C SER A 244 3.39 -7.31 -23.26
N LEU A 245 3.29 -6.92 -21.99
CA LEU A 245 3.33 -5.53 -21.54
C LEU A 245 4.68 -5.16 -20.90
N ASN A 246 5.41 -6.15 -20.41
CA ASN A 246 6.71 -6.00 -19.77
C ASN A 246 7.61 -7.19 -20.14
N MET A 247 8.55 -6.98 -21.04
CA MET A 247 9.47 -8.03 -21.54
C MET A 247 10.41 -8.59 -20.47
N ASP A 248 10.56 -7.92 -19.33
CA ASP A 248 11.34 -8.43 -18.21
C ASP A 248 10.58 -9.49 -17.38
N VAL A 249 9.27 -9.68 -17.62
CA VAL A 249 8.46 -10.72 -17.00
C VAL A 249 8.66 -12.03 -17.77
N ASP A 250 9.30 -13.00 -17.12
CA ASP A 250 9.47 -14.33 -17.68
C ASP A 250 8.21 -15.21 -17.54
N ALA A 251 8.18 -16.33 -18.25
CA ALA A 251 7.06 -17.28 -18.22
C ALA A 251 6.79 -17.85 -16.80
N GLY A 252 7.80 -17.94 -15.94
CA GLY A 252 7.67 -18.40 -14.57
C GLY A 252 6.89 -17.41 -13.72
N LEU A 253 7.28 -16.13 -13.77
CA LEU A 253 6.61 -15.05 -13.06
C LEU A 253 5.20 -14.81 -13.61
N GLU A 254 5.04 -14.82 -14.93
CA GLU A 254 3.73 -14.72 -15.58
C GLU A 254 2.75 -15.79 -15.08
N LYS A 255 3.21 -17.06 -15.03
CA LYS A 255 2.39 -18.17 -14.50
C LYS A 255 1.97 -17.96 -13.05
N ILE A 256 2.84 -17.38 -12.21
CA ILE A 256 2.51 -17.05 -10.82
C ILE A 256 1.40 -16.00 -10.76
N VAL A 257 1.53 -14.92 -11.54
CA VAL A 257 0.52 -13.84 -11.61
C VAL A 257 -0.82 -14.39 -12.08
N LEU A 258 -0.84 -15.12 -13.21
CA LEU A 258 -2.07 -15.65 -13.80
C LEU A 258 -2.76 -16.65 -12.88
N ARG A 259 -2.01 -17.47 -12.11
CA ARG A 259 -2.62 -18.35 -11.12
C ARG A 259 -3.26 -17.61 -9.97
N CYS A 260 -2.78 -16.43 -9.55
CA CYS A 260 -3.51 -15.59 -8.60
C CYS A 260 -4.84 -15.08 -9.18
N LEU A 261 -4.89 -14.88 -10.51
CA LEU A 261 -6.02 -14.32 -11.25
C LEU A 261 -6.94 -15.39 -11.87
N GLU A 262 -6.88 -16.64 -11.41
CA GLU A 262 -7.81 -17.68 -11.79
C GLU A 262 -9.23 -17.33 -11.38
N MET A 263 -10.21 -17.50 -12.28
CA MET A 263 -11.63 -17.19 -12.00
C MET A 263 -12.20 -18.07 -10.91
N ASP A 264 -11.81 -19.35 -10.90
CA ASP A 264 -12.18 -20.30 -9.86
C ASP A 264 -11.24 -20.12 -8.64
N PRO A 265 -11.79 -19.70 -7.46
CA PRO A 265 -10.97 -19.57 -6.24
C PRO A 265 -10.20 -20.83 -5.85
N ALA A 266 -10.74 -22.01 -6.17
CA ALA A 266 -10.10 -23.29 -5.83
C ALA A 266 -8.82 -23.54 -6.64
N LYS A 267 -8.65 -22.87 -7.78
CA LYS A 267 -7.44 -23.00 -8.63
C LYS A 267 -6.34 -22.01 -8.25
N ARG A 268 -6.65 -20.97 -7.46
CA ARG A 268 -5.68 -19.99 -6.95
C ARG A 268 -4.76 -20.61 -5.90
N TYR A 269 -3.77 -19.87 -5.48
CA TYR A 269 -3.13 -20.14 -4.19
C TYR A 269 -4.16 -19.92 -3.09
N GLN A 270 -4.24 -20.85 -2.13
CA GLN A 270 -5.31 -20.87 -1.14
C GLN A 270 -5.10 -19.84 -0.01
N ASN A 271 -3.89 -19.34 0.16
CA ASN A 271 -3.53 -18.33 1.15
C ASN A 271 -2.24 -17.62 0.77
N ALA A 272 -1.91 -16.55 1.50
CA ALA A 272 -0.70 -15.76 1.23
C ALA A 272 0.61 -16.54 1.46
N LYS A 273 0.60 -17.61 2.28
CA LYS A 273 1.78 -18.45 2.50
C LYS A 273 2.16 -19.23 1.24
N GLU A 274 1.17 -19.83 0.57
CA GLU A 274 1.42 -20.57 -0.68
C GLU A 274 1.98 -19.62 -1.77
N LEU A 275 1.43 -18.40 -1.88
CA LEU A 275 1.95 -17.41 -2.81
C LEU A 275 3.38 -16.98 -2.43
N LEU A 276 3.64 -16.77 -1.14
CA LEU A 276 4.97 -16.42 -0.64
C LEU A 276 6.02 -17.48 -1.02
N ASP A 277 5.68 -18.75 -0.88
CA ASP A 277 6.59 -19.85 -1.16
C ASP A 277 7.01 -19.88 -2.63
N VAL A 278 6.06 -19.74 -3.55
CA VAL A 278 6.38 -19.72 -4.98
C VAL A 278 7.13 -18.45 -5.40
N LEU A 279 6.81 -17.28 -4.82
CA LEU A 279 7.56 -16.05 -5.04
C LEU A 279 9.00 -16.17 -4.49
N GLY A 280 9.20 -16.92 -3.41
CA GLY A 280 10.50 -17.20 -2.83
C GLY A 280 11.35 -18.14 -3.68
N MET A 281 10.71 -19.08 -4.39
CA MET A 281 11.37 -20.04 -5.29
C MET A 281 11.71 -19.43 -6.65
N TRP A 282 10.99 -18.37 -7.06
CA TRP A 282 11.25 -17.73 -8.35
C TRP A 282 12.65 -17.09 -8.36
N LYS A 283 13.40 -17.39 -9.42
CA LYS A 283 14.71 -16.78 -9.68
C LYS A 283 14.69 -16.18 -11.08
N LYS A 284 15.24 -14.98 -11.21
CA LYS A 284 15.42 -14.37 -12.53
C LYS A 284 16.22 -15.33 -13.42
N PRO A 285 15.73 -15.66 -14.63
CA PRO A 285 16.49 -16.46 -15.58
C PRO A 285 17.85 -15.81 -15.83
N SER A 286 18.92 -16.60 -15.75
CA SER A 286 20.22 -16.14 -16.20
C SER A 286 20.12 -15.87 -17.70
N PRO A 287 20.70 -14.77 -18.23
CA PRO A 287 20.73 -14.56 -19.67
C PRO A 287 21.39 -15.78 -20.32
N SER A 288 20.64 -16.51 -21.15
CA SER A 288 21.17 -17.61 -21.94
C SER A 288 22.35 -17.06 -22.76
N LYS A 289 23.49 -17.72 -22.66
CA LYS A 289 24.64 -17.46 -23.54
C LYS A 289 24.28 -17.90 -24.96
N GLU A 290 23.39 -17.18 -25.62
CA GLU A 290 23.22 -17.31 -27.06
C GLU A 290 24.26 -16.43 -27.75
N SER A 291 25.01 -17.09 -28.59
CA SER A 291 26.08 -16.60 -29.43
C SER A 291 25.79 -15.27 -30.09
N VAL A 292 26.61 -14.27 -29.77
CA VAL A 292 26.65 -12.97 -30.44
C VAL A 292 27.12 -13.17 -31.88
N PRO A 293 26.33 -12.82 -32.91
CA PRO A 293 26.90 -12.51 -34.21
C PRO A 293 27.55 -11.13 -34.13
N LYS A 294 28.87 -11.07 -34.27
CA LYS A 294 29.58 -9.81 -34.49
C LYS A 294 28.97 -9.06 -35.67
N LYS A 295 28.37 -7.93 -35.45
CA LYS A 295 28.22 -6.88 -36.47
C LYS A 295 28.74 -5.55 -35.92
N THR A 296 29.77 -5.13 -36.60
CA THR A 296 30.40 -3.81 -36.59
C THR A 296 29.42 -2.73 -37.02
N GLY A 297 29.48 -1.54 -36.39
CA GLY A 297 28.94 -0.32 -36.97
C GLY A 297 28.23 0.59 -35.98
N SER A 298 28.99 1.53 -35.46
CA SER A 298 28.70 2.88 -34.98
C SER A 298 27.28 3.42 -35.15
N SER A 299 26.66 3.88 -34.07
CA SER A 299 26.27 5.29 -33.90
C SER A 299 25.55 5.46 -32.54
N GLU A 300 26.10 6.36 -31.75
CA GLU A 300 25.51 6.84 -30.53
C GLU A 300 24.19 7.57 -30.82
N SER A 301 23.10 7.13 -30.24
CA SER A 301 21.94 8.00 -30.06
C SER A 301 21.55 7.96 -28.57
N LYS A 302 21.87 9.03 -27.88
CA LYS A 302 21.36 9.35 -26.55
C LYS A 302 19.85 9.46 -26.62
N ALA A 303 19.14 8.47 -26.12
CA ALA A 303 17.71 8.58 -25.83
C ALA A 303 17.56 9.27 -24.46
N SER A 304 16.96 10.44 -24.48
CA SER A 304 16.65 11.30 -23.33
C SER A 304 15.69 10.62 -22.37
N LEU A 305 16.15 10.47 -21.13
CA LEU A 305 15.27 10.21 -19.96
C LEU A 305 14.21 11.31 -19.88
N GLY A 306 12.95 10.92 -19.78
CA GLY A 306 11.80 11.80 -19.58
C GLY A 306 11.97 12.66 -18.32
N ALA A 307 12.07 13.96 -18.54
CA ALA A 307 12.38 14.95 -17.55
C ALA A 307 11.19 15.22 -16.62
N HIS A 308 11.32 14.86 -15.33
CA HIS A 308 10.78 15.73 -14.30
C HIS A 308 11.40 17.12 -14.48
N SER A 309 10.56 18.17 -14.39
CA SER A 309 11.03 19.55 -14.52
C SER A 309 12.35 19.72 -13.77
N PRO A 310 13.43 20.25 -14.38
CA PRO A 310 14.73 20.40 -13.74
C PRO A 310 14.65 21.13 -12.39
N VAL A 311 13.70 22.04 -12.26
CA VAL A 311 13.44 22.84 -11.04
C VAL A 311 13.03 21.94 -9.85
N ASN A 312 12.20 20.91 -10.06
CA ASN A 312 11.78 20.02 -8.96
C ASN A 312 12.92 19.10 -8.49
N GLN A 313 13.79 18.70 -9.39
CA GLN A 313 14.91 17.82 -9.05
C GLN A 313 16.01 18.57 -8.28
N GLU A 314 16.28 19.82 -8.65
CA GLU A 314 17.24 20.68 -7.94
C GLU A 314 16.74 21.04 -6.53
N GLU A 315 15.46 21.39 -6.39
CA GLU A 315 14.85 21.69 -5.11
C GLU A 315 14.82 20.47 -4.19
N GLY A 316 14.47 19.29 -4.71
CA GLY A 316 14.54 18.04 -3.98
C GLY A 316 15.95 17.73 -3.48
N GLN A 317 16.98 17.92 -4.30
CA GLN A 317 18.37 17.73 -3.89
C GLN A 317 18.81 18.74 -2.82
N ARG A 318 18.35 19.99 -2.90
CA ARG A 318 18.63 21.04 -1.90
C ARG A 318 18.03 20.66 -0.55
N LEU A 319 16.78 20.24 -0.54
CA LEU A 319 16.07 19.79 0.68
C LEU A 319 16.73 18.55 1.29
N ALA A 320 17.13 17.58 0.49
CA ALA A 320 17.83 16.39 0.99
C ALA A 320 19.18 16.74 1.67
N ARG A 321 19.96 17.66 1.08
CA ARG A 321 21.21 18.15 1.71
C ARG A 321 20.94 18.90 3.02
N LEU A 322 19.87 19.70 3.07
CA LEU A 322 19.48 20.43 4.29
C LEU A 322 19.06 19.45 5.39
N ALA A 323 18.28 18.42 5.06
CA ALA A 323 17.89 17.38 6.00
C ALA A 323 19.12 16.66 6.61
N ILE A 324 20.08 16.25 5.77
CA ILE A 324 21.30 15.61 6.23
C ILE A 324 22.11 16.54 7.15
N LYS A 325 22.21 17.82 6.80
CA LYS A 325 22.88 18.81 7.64
C LYS A 325 22.22 18.95 9.01
N LYS A 326 20.89 19.11 9.04
CA LYS A 326 20.13 19.20 10.30
C LYS A 326 20.28 17.95 11.16
N ALA A 327 20.29 16.77 10.55
CA ALA A 327 20.48 15.52 11.29
C ALA A 327 21.89 15.40 11.88
N LYS A 328 22.95 15.75 11.10
CA LYS A 328 24.35 15.55 11.50
C LYS A 328 24.90 16.66 12.39
N ASP A 329 24.64 17.92 12.02
CA ASP A 329 25.28 19.06 12.65
C ASP A 329 24.46 19.63 13.83
N GLU A 330 23.12 19.53 13.75
CA GLU A 330 22.22 20.14 14.73
C GLU A 330 21.54 19.11 15.64
N GLY A 331 21.67 17.81 15.37
CA GLY A 331 21.00 16.74 16.11
C GLY A 331 19.46 16.76 16.03
N ARG A 332 18.90 17.54 15.09
CA ARG A 332 17.45 17.74 14.92
C ARG A 332 16.86 16.66 14.02
N LEU A 333 16.85 15.42 14.52
CA LEU A 333 16.47 14.25 13.74
C LEU A 333 15.03 14.32 13.20
N PHE A 334 14.08 14.82 13.99
CA PHE A 334 12.66 14.90 13.57
C PHE A 334 12.44 15.96 12.47
N GLU A 335 13.05 17.15 12.58
CA GLU A 335 12.98 18.16 11.53
C GLU A 335 13.69 17.69 10.25
N ALA A 336 14.79 16.98 10.41
CA ALA A 336 15.51 16.38 9.29
C ALA A 336 14.65 15.35 8.54
N ALA A 337 13.87 14.52 9.27
CA ALA A 337 12.95 13.57 8.67
C ALA A 337 11.87 14.25 7.82
N ASP A 338 11.27 15.32 8.35
CA ASP A 338 10.23 16.07 7.63
C ASP A 338 10.76 16.68 6.34
N ILE A 339 11.94 17.31 6.41
CA ILE A 339 12.59 17.92 5.26
C ILE A 339 13.00 16.85 4.23
N MET A 340 13.45 15.67 4.68
CA MET A 340 13.80 14.57 3.79
C MET A 340 12.55 13.99 3.12
N GLU A 341 11.44 13.88 3.83
CA GLU A 341 10.16 13.46 3.26
C GLU A 341 9.69 14.45 2.17
N GLU A 342 9.83 15.76 2.41
CA GLU A 342 9.54 16.78 1.41
C GLU A 342 10.47 16.69 0.19
N ALA A 343 11.77 16.45 0.41
CA ALA A 343 12.73 16.23 -0.66
C ALA A 343 12.34 15.04 -1.54
N PHE A 344 11.90 13.94 -0.95
CA PHE A 344 11.44 12.75 -1.65
C PHE A 344 10.12 12.97 -2.40
N ASN A 345 9.23 13.82 -1.88
CA ASN A 345 8.01 14.21 -2.59
C ASN A 345 8.31 15.08 -3.82
N LYS A 346 9.34 15.93 -3.76
CA LYS A 346 9.81 16.75 -4.90
C LYS A 346 10.60 15.94 -5.92
N SER A 347 11.40 14.98 -5.46
CA SER A 347 12.25 14.15 -6.32
C SER A 347 12.34 12.70 -5.78
N PRO A 348 11.44 11.83 -6.18
CA PRO A 348 11.38 10.42 -5.71
C PRO A 348 12.66 9.61 -5.95
N SER A 349 13.42 9.94 -7.00
CA SER A 349 14.71 9.29 -7.32
C SER A 349 15.78 9.49 -6.25
N LEU A 350 15.62 10.47 -5.35
CA LEU A 350 16.55 10.71 -4.25
C LEU A 350 16.38 9.68 -3.11
N ARG A 351 15.27 8.94 -3.08
CA ARG A 351 15.00 7.94 -2.03
C ARG A 351 16.06 6.85 -2.00
N GLU A 352 16.42 6.28 -3.15
CA GLU A 352 17.49 5.28 -3.24
C GLU A 352 18.86 5.84 -2.84
N LYS A 353 19.14 7.09 -3.26
CA LYS A 353 20.42 7.74 -3.01
C LYS A 353 20.66 8.07 -1.54
N TYR A 354 19.63 8.43 -0.79
CA TYR A 354 19.77 8.95 0.57
C TYR A 354 19.16 8.04 1.66
N ALA A 355 18.51 6.93 1.32
CA ALA A 355 17.93 6.00 2.28
C ALA A 355 18.94 5.52 3.36
N ASN A 356 20.21 5.37 3.00
CA ASN A 356 21.29 4.93 3.89
C ASN A 356 22.00 6.06 4.64
N GLN A 357 21.70 7.34 4.36
CA GLN A 357 22.45 8.48 4.93
C GLN A 357 21.73 9.15 6.10
N VAL A 358 20.43 8.98 6.22
CA VAL A 358 19.63 9.53 7.31
C VAL A 358 19.05 8.37 8.10
N ARG A 359 19.78 7.92 9.11
CA ARG A 359 19.25 7.04 10.17
C ARG A 359 18.35 7.90 11.05
N LEU A 360 17.09 7.93 10.73
CA LEU A 360 16.04 8.64 11.48
C LEU A 360 15.15 7.65 12.19
#